data_5dda112edf8547e7fe6b10350531cd15
#
_entry.id   5dda112edf8547e7fe6b10350531cd15
#
_cell.length_a   1.000
_cell.length_b   1.000
_cell.length_c   1.000
_cell.angle_alpha   90.00
_cell.angle_beta   90.00
_cell.angle_gamma   90.00
#
_symmetry.space_group_name_H-M   'P 1'
#
loop_
_entity.id
_entity.type
_entity.pdbx_description
1 polymer ?
#
loop_
_entity_poly.entity_id
_entity_poly.type
_entity_poly.pdbx_seq_one_letter_code
_entity_poly.pdbx_strand_id
1 'polypeptide(L)'
;MKMQTKLLAMSLFPLIILGLTTIIFGNTRIREVVTDNIENGLRGAAVAVRDTIDYADEGELHVEDGILYKGEFDVTNATEIADHVKSATDMDITVFYGDTRYMSSVVNEQGERIIGTTAQEVVIDKVLKGNQEYFSDDVNVNGVPYFGYYIPLTEDGQVVGMVFSGMSQTEAKTEINRIISQIGRAHV
;
A
#
# COMPACT_ATOMS: atom_id res chain seq x y z
N MET A 1 55.34 16.12 1.42
CA MET A 1 54.12 16.47 0.67
C MET A 1 54.24 17.90 0.21
N LYS A 2 54.25 18.19 -1.11
CA LYS A 2 54.48 19.53 -1.67
C LYS A 2 53.34 20.47 -1.24
N MET A 3 53.63 21.73 -0.96
CA MET A 3 52.69 22.77 -0.49
C MET A 3 51.43 22.86 -1.38
N GLN A 4 51.58 22.64 -2.66
CA GLN A 4 50.47 22.57 -3.65
C GLN A 4 49.46 21.47 -3.34
N THR A 5 49.91 20.29 -2.89
CA THR A 5 49.02 19.16 -2.57
C THR A 5 48.17 19.42 -1.30
N LYS A 6 48.74 20.17 -0.33
CA LYS A 6 48.00 20.59 0.87
C LYS A 6 46.91 21.63 0.55
N LEU A 7 47.22 22.60 -0.29
CA LEU A 7 46.27 23.62 -0.74
C LEU A 7 45.12 22.99 -1.55
N LEU A 8 45.45 22.06 -2.46
CA LEU A 8 44.46 21.35 -3.26
C LEU A 8 43.52 20.47 -2.38
N ALA A 9 44.08 19.76 -1.40
CA ALA A 9 43.31 18.98 -0.46
C ALA A 9 42.37 19.85 0.41
N MET A 10 42.86 21.01 0.87
CA MET A 10 42.05 21.96 1.67
C MET A 10 40.88 22.55 0.88
N SER A 11 40.99 22.74 -0.43
CA SER A 11 39.91 23.28 -1.28
C SER A 11 38.93 22.19 -1.75
N LEU A 12 39.44 20.97 -2.04
CA LEU A 12 38.59 19.87 -2.52
C LEU A 12 37.80 19.17 -1.40
N PHE A 13 38.34 19.08 -0.20
CA PHE A 13 37.72 18.38 0.93
C PHE A 13 36.32 18.93 1.31
N PRO A 14 36.14 20.27 1.45
CA PRO A 14 34.80 20.81 1.71
C PRO A 14 33.82 20.58 0.57
N LEU A 15 34.27 20.63 -0.70
CA LEU A 15 33.43 20.38 -1.87
C LEU A 15 32.94 18.92 -1.94
N ILE A 16 33.84 17.98 -1.60
CA ILE A 16 33.50 16.56 -1.56
C ILE A 16 32.45 16.31 -0.42
N ILE A 17 32.66 16.89 0.78
CA ILE A 17 31.72 16.78 1.89
C ILE A 17 30.36 17.38 1.48
N LEU A 18 30.35 18.56 0.88
CA LEU A 18 29.11 19.21 0.42
C LEU A 18 28.40 18.34 -0.62
N GLY A 19 29.12 17.77 -1.57
CA GLY A 19 28.56 16.87 -2.58
C GLY A 19 27.95 15.60 -1.96
N LEU A 20 28.67 14.96 -1.03
CA LEU A 20 28.19 13.77 -0.31
C LEU A 20 26.96 14.07 0.55
N THR A 21 26.96 15.17 1.28
CA THR A 21 25.80 15.58 2.10
C THR A 21 24.58 15.85 1.21
N THR A 22 24.74 16.54 0.09
CA THR A 22 23.65 16.81 -0.85
C THR A 22 23.05 15.53 -1.42
N ILE A 23 23.89 14.54 -1.77
CA ILE A 23 23.43 13.24 -2.29
C ILE A 23 22.67 12.47 -1.20
N ILE A 24 23.19 12.43 0.03
CA ILE A 24 22.55 11.72 1.14
C ILE A 24 21.19 12.36 1.48
N PHE A 25 21.15 13.68 1.65
CA PHE A 25 19.90 14.40 1.93
C PHE A 25 18.91 14.31 0.77
N GLY A 26 19.37 14.37 -0.48
CA GLY A 26 18.51 14.22 -1.65
C GLY A 26 17.83 12.85 -1.70
N ASN A 27 18.58 11.77 -1.47
CA ASN A 27 18.04 10.41 -1.49
C ASN A 27 17.02 10.15 -0.35
N THR A 28 17.25 10.67 0.85
CA THR A 28 16.31 10.50 1.96
C THR A 28 14.99 11.24 1.69
N ARG A 29 15.05 12.48 1.22
CA ARG A 29 13.85 13.27 0.89
C ARG A 29 13.03 12.68 -0.25
N ILE A 30 13.68 12.15 -1.29
CA ILE A 30 12.98 11.49 -2.39
C ILE A 30 12.23 10.24 -1.88
N ARG A 31 12.85 9.45 -1.01
CA ARG A 31 12.21 8.26 -0.44
C ARG A 31 10.98 8.62 0.40
N GLU A 32 11.09 9.61 1.29
CA GLU A 32 9.97 10.10 2.10
C GLU A 32 8.79 10.52 1.22
N VAL A 33 9.02 11.42 0.25
CA VAL A 33 7.96 11.91 -0.66
C VAL A 33 7.31 10.78 -1.45
N VAL A 34 8.09 9.80 -1.91
CA VAL A 34 7.54 8.66 -2.65
C VAL A 34 6.72 7.75 -1.73
N THR A 35 7.21 7.48 -0.53
CA THR A 35 6.46 6.67 0.45
C THR A 35 5.15 7.34 0.82
N ASP A 36 5.16 8.65 1.09
CA ASP A 36 3.95 9.42 1.38
C ASP A 36 2.94 9.39 0.21
N ASN A 37 3.42 9.44 -1.02
CA ASN A 37 2.56 9.34 -2.19
C ASN A 37 1.95 7.93 -2.35
N ILE A 38 2.73 6.89 -2.09
CA ILE A 38 2.24 5.50 -2.09
C ILE A 38 1.18 5.34 -0.99
N GLU A 39 1.47 5.78 0.24
CA GLU A 39 0.54 5.71 1.36
C GLU A 39 -0.78 6.41 1.03
N ASN A 40 -0.73 7.64 0.51
CA ASN A 40 -1.93 8.38 0.12
C ASN A 40 -2.72 7.71 -1.01
N GLY A 41 -2.02 7.13 -1.99
CA GLY A 41 -2.64 6.37 -3.08
C GLY A 41 -3.34 5.11 -2.56
N LEU A 42 -2.67 4.33 -1.71
CA LEU A 42 -3.24 3.14 -1.07
C LEU A 42 -4.45 3.49 -0.21
N ARG A 43 -4.35 4.55 0.60
CA ARG A 43 -5.47 5.05 1.39
C ARG A 43 -6.66 5.40 0.50
N GLY A 44 -6.43 6.14 -0.57
CA GLY A 44 -7.48 6.52 -1.53
C GLY A 44 -8.17 5.32 -2.16
N ALA A 45 -7.41 4.31 -2.58
CA ALA A 45 -7.94 3.08 -3.15
C ALA A 45 -8.79 2.29 -2.14
N ALA A 46 -8.29 2.14 -0.90
CA ALA A 46 -9.04 1.46 0.16
C ALA A 46 -10.35 2.17 0.48
N VAL A 47 -10.34 3.52 0.61
CA VAL A 47 -11.53 4.33 0.84
C VAL A 47 -12.54 4.17 -0.30
N ALA A 48 -12.08 4.25 -1.56
CA ALA A 48 -12.97 4.10 -2.71
C ALA A 48 -13.68 2.73 -2.73
N VAL A 49 -12.97 1.66 -2.39
CA VAL A 49 -13.56 0.31 -2.33
C VAL A 49 -14.52 0.18 -1.15
N ARG A 50 -14.16 0.68 0.04
CA ARG A 50 -15.08 0.72 1.19
C ARG A 50 -16.37 1.43 0.81
N ASP A 51 -16.27 2.64 0.29
CA ASP A 51 -17.44 3.46 -0.08
C ASP A 51 -18.28 2.76 -1.17
N THR A 52 -17.64 2.07 -2.13
CA THR A 52 -18.34 1.27 -3.13
C THR A 52 -19.18 0.16 -2.50
N ILE A 53 -18.63 -0.54 -1.49
CA ILE A 53 -19.35 -1.59 -0.76
C ILE A 53 -20.47 -0.98 0.07
N ASP A 54 -20.20 0.11 0.80
CA ASP A 54 -21.18 0.78 1.67
C ASP A 54 -22.39 1.29 0.88
N TYR A 55 -22.18 1.76 -0.36
CA TYR A 55 -23.24 2.26 -1.24
C TYR A 55 -23.90 1.19 -2.12
N ALA A 56 -23.37 -0.03 -2.15
CA ALA A 56 -23.91 -1.11 -3.00
C ALA A 56 -25.29 -1.57 -2.52
N ASP A 57 -25.53 -1.57 -1.20
CA ASP A 57 -26.80 -1.92 -0.59
C ASP A 57 -26.92 -1.28 0.80
N GLU A 58 -28.15 -0.96 1.24
CA GLU A 58 -28.42 -0.35 2.56
C GLU A 58 -28.41 -1.40 3.71
N GLY A 59 -28.41 -2.70 3.40
CA GLY A 59 -28.40 -3.80 4.38
C GLY A 59 -27.04 -3.92 5.08
N GLU A 60 -27.01 -4.72 6.15
CA GLU A 60 -25.80 -4.93 6.95
C GLU A 60 -24.83 -5.92 6.28
N LEU A 61 -23.54 -5.82 6.63
CA LEU A 61 -22.54 -6.82 6.27
C LEU A 61 -22.79 -8.11 7.07
N HIS A 62 -22.91 -9.23 6.37
CA HIS A 62 -23.06 -10.54 6.99
C HIS A 62 -22.46 -11.64 6.14
N VAL A 63 -22.21 -12.80 6.76
CA VAL A 63 -21.70 -13.98 6.05
C VAL A 63 -22.79 -15.05 6.04
N GLU A 64 -23.13 -15.53 4.85
CA GLU A 64 -24.02 -16.67 4.63
C GLU A 64 -23.33 -17.67 3.70
N ASP A 65 -23.31 -18.94 4.07
CA ASP A 65 -22.67 -20.04 3.32
C ASP A 65 -21.21 -19.77 2.88
N GLY A 66 -20.46 -19.00 3.68
CA GLY A 66 -19.06 -18.65 3.40
C GLY A 66 -18.90 -17.48 2.42
N ILE A 67 -19.95 -16.82 2.04
CA ILE A 67 -19.99 -15.64 1.17
C ILE A 67 -20.29 -14.42 2.00
N LEU A 68 -19.52 -13.35 1.83
CA LEU A 68 -19.75 -12.05 2.45
C LEU A 68 -20.73 -11.25 1.59
N TYR A 69 -21.80 -10.79 2.21
CA TYR A 69 -22.81 -9.92 1.62
C TYR A 69 -22.84 -8.56 2.30
N LYS A 70 -23.24 -7.53 1.55
CA LYS A 70 -23.73 -6.25 2.04
C LYS A 70 -25.20 -6.17 1.66
N GLY A 71 -26.13 -6.40 2.62
CA GLY A 71 -27.53 -6.65 2.27
C GLY A 71 -27.69 -7.83 1.31
N GLU A 72 -28.17 -7.58 0.10
CA GLU A 72 -28.27 -8.59 -0.97
C GLU A 72 -27.06 -8.58 -1.93
N PHE A 73 -26.16 -7.60 -1.79
CA PHE A 73 -24.98 -7.47 -2.66
C PHE A 73 -23.88 -8.47 -2.26
N ASP A 74 -23.51 -9.35 -3.18
CA ASP A 74 -22.44 -10.35 -3.01
C ASP A 74 -21.06 -9.70 -3.13
N VAL A 75 -20.45 -9.36 -1.97
CA VAL A 75 -19.12 -8.74 -1.90
C VAL A 75 -18.02 -9.73 -2.30
N THR A 76 -18.15 -11.00 -1.90
CA THR A 76 -17.13 -12.02 -2.17
C THR A 76 -16.89 -12.23 -3.67
N ASN A 77 -17.96 -12.28 -4.46
CA ASN A 77 -17.88 -12.53 -5.88
C ASN A 77 -17.81 -11.24 -6.74
N ALA A 78 -17.98 -10.06 -6.13
CA ALA A 78 -17.79 -8.76 -6.83
C ALA A 78 -16.29 -8.43 -7.08
N THR A 79 -15.55 -9.43 -7.55
CA THR A 79 -14.09 -9.35 -7.74
C THR A 79 -13.67 -8.34 -8.81
N GLU A 80 -14.57 -7.98 -9.73
CA GLU A 80 -14.35 -6.93 -10.73
C GLU A 80 -14.04 -5.57 -10.11
N ILE A 81 -14.52 -5.28 -8.90
CA ILE A 81 -14.19 -4.06 -8.17
C ILE A 81 -12.69 -4.03 -7.85
N ALA A 82 -12.17 -5.12 -7.25
CA ALA A 82 -10.77 -5.25 -6.89
C ALA A 82 -9.86 -5.32 -8.14
N ASP A 83 -10.28 -6.02 -9.18
CA ASP A 83 -9.54 -6.17 -10.44
C ASP A 83 -9.47 -4.86 -11.21
N HIS A 84 -10.54 -4.07 -11.18
CA HIS A 84 -10.54 -2.74 -11.80
C HIS A 84 -9.53 -1.82 -11.14
N VAL A 85 -9.50 -1.78 -9.80
CA VAL A 85 -8.49 -1.00 -9.08
C VAL A 85 -7.08 -1.51 -9.40
N LYS A 86 -6.85 -2.82 -9.34
CA LYS A 86 -5.55 -3.43 -9.69
C LYS A 86 -5.10 -3.05 -11.09
N SER A 87 -5.97 -3.16 -12.08
CA SER A 87 -5.63 -2.86 -13.48
C SER A 87 -5.35 -1.38 -13.73
N ALA A 88 -5.99 -0.49 -12.97
CA ALA A 88 -5.85 0.95 -13.14
C ALA A 88 -4.67 1.55 -12.37
N THR A 89 -4.26 0.93 -11.26
CA THR A 89 -3.34 1.55 -10.28
C THR A 89 -2.16 0.68 -9.88
N ASP A 90 -2.10 -0.59 -10.31
CA ASP A 90 -1.19 -1.64 -9.83
C ASP A 90 -1.35 -1.94 -8.32
N MET A 91 -2.45 -1.48 -7.67
CA MET A 91 -2.73 -1.70 -6.26
C MET A 91 -3.67 -2.89 -6.08
N ASP A 92 -3.27 -3.83 -5.24
CA ASP A 92 -4.12 -4.94 -4.83
C ASP A 92 -5.14 -4.49 -3.79
N ILE A 93 -6.34 -5.07 -3.87
CA ILE A 93 -7.43 -4.83 -2.93
C ILE A 93 -7.81 -6.14 -2.25
N THR A 94 -8.12 -6.04 -0.97
CA THR A 94 -8.68 -7.15 -0.19
C THR A 94 -9.73 -6.63 0.79
N VAL A 95 -10.84 -7.34 0.90
CA VAL A 95 -11.90 -7.07 1.88
C VAL A 95 -11.90 -8.19 2.91
N PHE A 96 -11.88 -7.79 4.18
CA PHE A 96 -11.98 -8.67 5.33
C PHE A 96 -13.30 -8.43 6.07
N TYR A 97 -13.88 -9.51 6.55
CA TYR A 97 -14.94 -9.46 7.57
C TYR A 97 -14.41 -10.11 8.84
N GLY A 98 -14.47 -9.38 9.95
CA GLY A 98 -13.60 -9.70 11.07
C GLY A 98 -12.13 -9.69 10.61
N ASP A 99 -11.42 -10.73 10.95
CA ASP A 99 -10.01 -10.94 10.58
C ASP A 99 -9.82 -11.78 9.30
N THR A 100 -10.91 -12.29 8.72
CA THR A 100 -10.88 -13.26 7.62
C THR A 100 -11.11 -12.57 6.27
N ARG A 101 -10.32 -12.96 5.27
CA ARG A 101 -10.34 -12.43 3.90
C ARG A 101 -11.46 -13.07 3.08
N TYR A 102 -12.36 -12.26 2.53
CA TYR A 102 -13.51 -12.71 1.73
C TYR A 102 -13.42 -12.33 0.26
N MET A 103 -12.83 -11.19 -0.09
CA MET A 103 -12.58 -10.78 -1.47
C MET A 103 -11.13 -10.34 -1.61
N SER A 104 -10.47 -10.69 -2.73
CA SER A 104 -9.08 -10.26 -2.98
C SER A 104 -8.75 -10.26 -4.47
N SER A 105 -7.96 -9.25 -4.92
CA SER A 105 -7.28 -9.30 -6.23
C SER A 105 -5.96 -10.05 -6.16
N VAL A 106 -5.41 -10.30 -4.96
CA VAL A 106 -4.15 -11.03 -4.77
C VAL A 106 -4.35 -12.49 -5.14
N VAL A 107 -3.46 -13.01 -5.98
CA VAL A 107 -3.44 -14.42 -6.39
C VAL A 107 -2.18 -15.14 -5.90
N ASN A 108 -2.29 -16.44 -5.72
CA ASN A 108 -1.14 -17.31 -5.45
C ASN A 108 -0.37 -17.65 -6.75
N GLU A 109 0.69 -18.45 -6.64
CA GLU A 109 1.50 -18.89 -7.80
C GLU A 109 0.70 -19.70 -8.83
N GLN A 110 -0.42 -20.28 -8.46
CA GLN A 110 -1.34 -21.04 -9.32
C GLN A 110 -2.39 -20.16 -10.00
N GLY A 111 -2.42 -18.84 -9.68
CA GLY A 111 -3.41 -17.90 -10.20
C GLY A 111 -4.75 -17.92 -9.46
N GLU A 112 -4.84 -18.60 -8.32
CA GLU A 112 -6.05 -18.66 -7.48
C GLU A 112 -6.05 -17.49 -6.50
N ARG A 113 -7.22 -16.88 -6.28
CA ARG A 113 -7.36 -15.77 -5.33
C ARG A 113 -7.13 -16.25 -3.90
N ILE A 114 -6.38 -15.45 -3.15
CA ILE A 114 -6.11 -15.73 -1.75
C ILE A 114 -7.30 -15.25 -0.92
N ILE A 115 -8.17 -16.17 -0.50
CA ILE A 115 -9.32 -15.95 0.37
C ILE A 115 -9.29 -16.90 1.56
N GLY A 116 -10.10 -16.65 2.60
CA GLY A 116 -10.19 -17.50 3.78
C GLY A 116 -8.97 -17.45 4.72
N THR A 117 -7.98 -16.60 4.43
CA THR A 117 -6.80 -16.42 5.29
C THR A 117 -7.02 -15.30 6.30
N THR A 118 -6.33 -15.38 7.44
CA THR A 118 -6.44 -14.42 8.53
C THR A 118 -5.40 -13.29 8.36
N ALA A 119 -5.80 -12.08 8.74
CA ALA A 119 -4.91 -10.93 8.81
C ALA A 119 -3.82 -11.10 9.89
N GLN A 120 -2.74 -10.35 9.77
CA GLN A 120 -1.66 -10.33 10.76
C GLN A 120 -2.15 -9.75 12.10
N GLU A 121 -1.62 -10.24 13.22
CA GLU A 121 -2.04 -9.82 14.56
C GLU A 121 -1.91 -8.30 14.79
N VAL A 122 -0.85 -7.68 14.30
CA VAL A 122 -0.66 -6.23 14.41
C VAL A 122 -1.78 -5.44 13.70
N VAL A 123 -2.28 -5.96 12.58
CA VAL A 123 -3.40 -5.35 11.83
C VAL A 123 -4.70 -5.52 12.61
N ILE A 124 -4.96 -6.72 13.15
CA ILE A 124 -6.11 -7.01 14.00
C ILE A 124 -6.16 -6.05 15.19
N ASP A 125 -5.03 -5.89 15.89
CA ASP A 125 -4.97 -5.04 17.07
C ASP A 125 -5.19 -3.55 16.73
N LYS A 126 -4.59 -3.06 15.64
CA LYS A 126 -4.70 -1.64 15.28
C LYS A 126 -6.02 -1.30 14.62
N VAL A 127 -6.46 -2.12 13.66
CA VAL A 127 -7.60 -1.79 12.81
C VAL A 127 -8.90 -2.32 13.41
N LEU A 128 -9.00 -3.63 13.70
CA LEU A 128 -10.24 -4.21 14.20
C LEU A 128 -10.52 -3.83 15.64
N LYS A 129 -9.52 -3.93 16.54
CA LYS A 129 -9.70 -3.62 17.95
C LYS A 129 -9.52 -2.14 18.26
N GLY A 130 -8.57 -1.49 17.57
CA GLY A 130 -8.20 -0.09 17.79
C GLY A 130 -9.03 0.92 17.01
N ASN A 131 -9.80 0.49 16.00
CA ASN A 131 -10.55 1.34 15.09
C ASN A 131 -9.67 2.45 14.47
N GLN A 132 -8.44 2.07 14.04
CA GLN A 132 -7.47 3.00 13.48
C GLN A 132 -7.12 2.59 12.05
N GLU A 133 -6.94 3.57 11.17
CA GLU A 133 -6.27 3.32 9.90
C GLU A 133 -4.81 2.94 10.17
N TYR A 134 -4.24 2.03 9.37
CA TYR A 134 -2.90 1.54 9.58
C TYR A 134 -2.14 1.37 8.27
N PHE A 135 -1.01 2.09 8.15
CA PHE A 135 -0.03 1.91 7.08
C PHE A 135 1.15 1.07 7.58
N SER A 136 1.67 0.22 6.70
CA SER A 136 2.92 -0.51 6.92
C SER A 136 3.69 -0.63 5.60
N ASP A 137 4.98 -0.43 5.67
CA ASP A 137 5.92 -0.62 4.56
C ASP A 137 6.56 -2.02 4.54
N ASP A 138 6.14 -2.90 5.47
CA ASP A 138 6.66 -4.27 5.61
C ASP A 138 5.52 -5.28 5.85
N VAL A 139 4.52 -5.28 4.96
CA VAL A 139 3.45 -6.28 4.97
C VAL A 139 3.89 -7.49 4.17
N ASN A 140 3.79 -8.67 4.74
CA ASN A 140 4.00 -9.92 4.00
C ASN A 140 2.66 -10.44 3.46
N VAL A 141 2.52 -10.45 2.13
CA VAL A 141 1.36 -11.04 1.45
C VAL A 141 1.84 -12.28 0.69
N ASN A 142 1.57 -13.46 1.22
CA ASN A 142 1.95 -14.74 0.61
C ASN A 142 3.46 -14.83 0.24
N GLY A 143 4.33 -14.38 1.14
CA GLY A 143 5.78 -14.39 0.92
C GLY A 143 6.34 -13.20 0.13
N VAL A 144 5.49 -12.34 -0.40
CA VAL A 144 5.89 -11.13 -1.14
C VAL A 144 5.80 -9.91 -0.21
N PRO A 145 6.85 -9.06 -0.15
CA PRO A 145 6.80 -7.83 0.64
C PRO A 145 5.97 -6.74 -0.06
N TYR A 146 5.08 -6.10 0.70
CA TYR A 146 4.15 -5.06 0.25
C TYR A 146 4.25 -3.80 1.10
N PHE A 147 3.96 -2.66 0.47
CA PHE A 147 3.38 -1.51 1.15
C PHE A 147 1.89 -1.78 1.29
N GLY A 148 1.33 -1.63 2.50
CA GLY A 148 -0.07 -1.92 2.75
C GLY A 148 -0.75 -0.85 3.57
N TYR A 149 -1.99 -0.53 3.21
CA TYR A 149 -2.85 0.37 3.95
C TYR A 149 -4.15 -0.35 4.32
N TYR A 150 -4.54 -0.24 5.57
CA TYR A 150 -5.76 -0.86 6.10
C TYR A 150 -6.67 0.22 6.66
N ILE A 151 -7.95 0.15 6.31
CA ILE A 151 -8.99 1.01 6.89
C ILE A 151 -10.09 0.15 7.50
N PRO A 152 -10.69 0.57 8.63
CA PRO A 152 -11.80 -0.17 9.22
C PRO A 152 -13.06 -0.07 8.35
N LEU A 153 -13.80 -1.19 8.27
CA LEU A 153 -15.20 -1.25 7.88
C LEU A 153 -16.06 -1.16 9.13
N THR A 154 -16.98 -0.21 9.16
CA THR A 154 -17.80 0.05 10.35
C THR A 154 -19.27 -0.04 10.02
N GLU A 155 -20.04 -0.67 10.90
CA GLU A 155 -21.52 -0.65 10.90
C GLU A 155 -22.00 -0.24 12.28
N ASP A 156 -22.96 0.65 12.35
CA ASP A 156 -23.52 1.20 13.59
C ASP A 156 -22.44 1.69 14.59
N GLY A 157 -21.32 2.20 14.04
CA GLY A 157 -20.17 2.69 14.82
C GLY A 157 -19.26 1.59 15.39
N GLN A 158 -19.50 0.32 15.03
CA GLN A 158 -18.63 -0.80 15.40
C GLN A 158 -17.80 -1.26 14.20
N VAL A 159 -16.54 -1.63 14.44
CA VAL A 159 -15.68 -2.20 13.40
C VAL A 159 -16.08 -3.66 13.18
N VAL A 160 -16.56 -3.97 11.97
CA VAL A 160 -16.99 -5.32 11.57
C VAL A 160 -16.00 -6.00 10.63
N GLY A 161 -15.09 -5.23 10.05
CA GLY A 161 -14.09 -5.73 9.11
C GLY A 161 -13.08 -4.66 8.74
N MET A 162 -12.41 -4.85 7.62
CA MET A 162 -11.46 -3.87 7.09
C MET A 162 -11.24 -4.04 5.59
N VAL A 163 -10.85 -2.95 4.93
CA VAL A 163 -10.36 -2.97 3.55
C VAL A 163 -8.85 -2.77 3.56
N PHE A 164 -8.15 -3.63 2.86
CA PHE A 164 -6.73 -3.53 2.57
C PHE A 164 -6.54 -3.06 1.13
N SER A 165 -5.62 -2.12 0.95
CA SER A 165 -5.01 -1.80 -0.32
C SER A 165 -3.51 -1.98 -0.21
N GLY A 166 -2.87 -2.59 -1.20
CA GLY A 166 -1.44 -2.87 -1.15
C GLY A 166 -0.77 -2.81 -2.51
N MET A 167 0.51 -2.47 -2.51
CA MET A 167 1.38 -2.49 -3.68
C MET A 167 2.63 -3.29 -3.36
N SER A 168 3.00 -4.25 -4.20
CA SER A 168 4.24 -4.99 -3.98
C SER A 168 5.45 -4.03 -4.02
N GLN A 169 6.45 -4.28 -3.17
CA GLN A 169 7.66 -3.45 -3.16
C GLN A 169 8.41 -3.50 -4.50
N THR A 170 8.21 -4.56 -5.30
CA THR A 170 8.78 -4.66 -6.64
C THR A 170 8.09 -3.73 -7.63
N GLU A 171 6.75 -3.67 -7.61
CA GLU A 171 5.96 -2.73 -8.41
C GLU A 171 6.28 -1.28 -8.01
N ALA A 172 6.32 -0.98 -6.72
CA ALA A 172 6.69 0.33 -6.20
C ALA A 172 8.09 0.77 -6.67
N LYS A 173 9.10 -0.11 -6.61
CA LYS A 173 10.46 0.19 -7.12
C LYS A 173 10.47 0.47 -8.62
N THR A 174 9.67 -0.26 -9.39
CA THR A 174 9.54 -0.06 -10.84
C THR A 174 8.94 1.31 -11.15
N GLU A 175 7.87 1.70 -10.43
CA GLU A 175 7.24 3.01 -10.57
C GLU A 175 8.19 4.15 -10.19
N ILE A 176 8.92 4.03 -9.09
CA ILE A 176 9.95 4.99 -8.66
C ILE A 176 10.98 5.18 -9.76
N ASN A 177 11.52 4.09 -10.32
CA ASN A 177 12.52 4.15 -11.38
C ASN A 177 11.98 4.80 -12.66
N ARG A 178 10.70 4.55 -12.99
CA ARG A 178 10.00 5.18 -14.11
C ARG A 178 9.94 6.69 -13.92
N ILE A 179 9.51 7.16 -12.77
CA ILE A 179 9.42 8.58 -12.43
C ILE A 179 10.79 9.26 -12.50
N ILE A 180 11.82 8.67 -11.88
CA ILE A 180 13.18 9.21 -11.89
C ILE A 180 13.71 9.33 -13.33
N SER A 181 13.46 8.32 -14.17
CA SER A 181 13.90 8.33 -15.57
C SER A 181 13.20 9.40 -16.41
N GLN A 182 11.95 9.73 -16.12
CA GLN A 182 11.20 10.78 -16.78
C GLN A 182 11.73 12.17 -16.39
N ILE A 183 12.01 12.40 -15.11
CA ILE A 183 12.61 13.65 -14.62
C ILE A 183 13.98 13.87 -15.25
N GLY A 184 14.82 12.84 -15.33
CA GLY A 184 16.14 12.91 -15.95
C GLY A 184 16.11 13.26 -17.45
N ARG A 185 15.07 12.84 -18.18
CA ARG A 185 14.89 13.16 -19.62
C ARG A 185 14.33 14.57 -19.87
N ALA A 186 13.61 15.14 -18.92
CA ALA A 186 13.03 16.46 -19.07
C ALA A 186 14.07 17.60 -18.89
N HIS A 187 15.29 17.27 -18.48
CA HIS A 187 16.36 18.22 -18.22
C HIS A 187 17.52 18.12 -19.23
N VAL A 188 17.35 17.37 -20.32
CA VAL A 188 18.26 17.29 -21.47
C VAL A 188 17.57 17.83 -22.72
#